data_cde4574b23e37f248a2469a3a57be5a0
#
_entry.id   cde4574b23e37f248a2469a3a57be5a0
#
_cell.length_a   1.000
_cell.length_b   1.000
_cell.length_c   1.000
_cell.angle_alpha   90.00
_cell.angle_beta   90.00
_cell.angle_gamma   90.00
#
_symmetry.space_group_name_H-M   'P 1'
#
loop_
_entity.id
_entity.type
_entity.pdbx_description
1 polymer ?
#
loop_
_entity_poly.entity_id
_entity_poly.type
_entity_poly.pdbx_seq_one_letter_code
_entity_poly.pdbx_strand_id
1 'polypeptide(L)'
;MILYSRFPLLLATLLFCSFFVGLSVMPAMAVPVLQDRNKQAVASSQNERRVKQNISREITILGSYRDISPHKKKIAAGMPEAAVTPRTVPVAKTSTNQNSTRRSTNIGKKISAKSAMVMDASNGQTLFSVSPDTPRQPASTIKILTGMIAIKSLNSSESVSVSSKAAEQPSSKVYLERKKQYKADDLINAVLLSSANDASVALAEKIAGSEKSFARIMTLRAKLWGAQKTVCKTANGLTAEGQTSTARDLATIFRHVMQDAEFSQRMKQVKAHTAEGKLLRNHNKALWQIEGAIGGKTGFTNAAGQTYVGKFKRGSSEIIVAIMGSRTMWADLKTLVEYGFSQQELAAAEATENMKKAKVVASIPAISQQQ
;
A
#
# COMPACT_ATOMS: atom_id res chain seq x y z
N MET A 1 1.83 68.00 29.24
CA MET A 1 1.17 68.62 30.44
C MET A 1 0.89 67.44 31.36
N ILE A 2 1.81 67.08 32.29
CA ILE A 2 1.73 67.43 33.72
C ILE A 2 0.59 66.64 34.42
N LEU A 3 0.69 65.87 35.49
CA LEU A 3 1.65 65.58 36.60
C LEU A 3 1.10 64.34 37.33
N TYR A 4 1.95 63.48 37.87
CA TYR A 4 2.22 63.17 39.29
C TYR A 4 0.97 62.96 40.19
N SER A 5 0.88 61.92 41.08
CA SER A 5 1.75 61.67 42.24
C SER A 5 1.22 60.47 43.04
N ARG A 6 2.12 59.65 43.54
CA ARG A 6 2.56 59.45 44.95
C ARG A 6 1.84 58.38 45.79
N PHE A 7 2.66 57.48 46.27
CA PHE A 7 2.60 56.66 47.50
C PHE A 7 2.36 57.49 48.80
N PRO A 8 1.99 56.83 49.92
CA PRO A 8 2.93 56.20 50.86
C PRO A 8 2.39 54.95 51.60
N LEU A 9 3.18 54.03 51.92
CA LEU A 9 3.97 53.60 53.10
C LEU A 9 3.39 53.95 54.50
N LEU A 10 3.32 52.91 55.40
CA LEU A 10 3.57 52.86 56.86
C LEU A 10 2.81 51.67 57.45
N LEU A 11 3.34 50.79 58.19
CA LEU A 11 4.26 50.57 59.30
C LEU A 11 3.64 49.52 60.25
N ALA A 12 4.32 48.50 60.46
CA ALA A 12 4.59 47.66 61.64
C ALA A 12 3.64 47.67 62.86
N THR A 13 3.41 46.47 63.38
CA THR A 13 3.68 46.17 64.81
C THR A 13 3.81 44.66 65.05
N LEU A 14 4.81 44.32 65.79
CA LEU A 14 5.14 43.04 66.45
C LEU A 14 4.12 42.68 67.56
N LEU A 15 3.88 41.41 67.85
CA LEU A 15 4.13 40.85 69.19
C LEU A 15 3.75 39.35 69.32
N PHE A 16 4.74 38.55 69.74
CA PHE A 16 4.82 37.49 70.77
C PHE A 16 4.10 36.15 70.63
N CYS A 17 4.99 35.15 70.61
CA CYS A 17 5.05 33.92 71.40
C CYS A 17 3.79 33.07 71.63
N SER A 18 3.87 31.84 71.19
CA SER A 18 3.74 30.69 72.14
C SER A 18 4.18 29.38 71.46
N PHE A 19 5.10 28.68 72.12
CA PHE A 19 5.53 27.30 71.87
C PHE A 19 4.35 26.35 71.98
N PHE A 20 4.10 25.57 70.90
CA PHE A 20 3.41 24.29 71.04
C PHE A 20 4.14 23.26 70.18
N VAL A 21 4.77 22.31 70.89
CA VAL A 21 5.30 21.08 70.35
C VAL A 21 4.09 20.24 69.93
N GLY A 22 3.82 20.19 68.64
CA GLY A 22 2.84 19.33 68.03
C GLY A 22 3.56 18.31 67.11
N LEU A 23 3.67 17.08 67.54
CA LEU A 23 4.07 15.95 66.69
C LEU A 23 3.11 15.88 65.52
N SER A 24 3.49 16.41 64.35
CA SER A 24 2.74 16.22 63.11
C SER A 24 3.21 14.93 62.47
N VAL A 25 2.36 13.93 62.56
CA VAL A 25 2.39 12.72 61.74
C VAL A 25 2.30 13.15 60.26
N MET A 26 3.37 12.96 59.49
CA MET A 26 3.34 13.12 58.05
C MET A 26 2.38 12.10 57.43
N PRO A 27 1.43 12.49 56.58
CA PRO A 27 0.68 11.55 55.78
C PRO A 27 1.62 10.96 54.73
N ALA A 28 1.66 9.63 54.67
CA ALA A 28 2.34 8.90 53.62
C ALA A 28 1.76 9.23 52.24
N MET A 29 2.38 10.18 51.52
CA MET A 29 2.14 10.42 50.10
C MET A 29 3.17 9.63 49.29
N ALA A 30 2.93 8.37 49.05
CA ALA A 30 3.67 7.62 48.06
C ALA A 30 2.96 6.31 47.68
N VAL A 31 1.90 6.32 46.86
CA VAL A 31 1.47 5.09 46.15
C VAL A 31 0.69 5.31 44.84
N PRO A 32 0.57 6.45 44.17
CA PRO A 32 -0.06 6.47 42.81
C PRO A 32 0.89 6.12 41.66
N VAL A 33 2.21 6.37 41.82
CA VAL A 33 3.14 6.29 40.65
C VAL A 33 3.53 4.83 40.32
N LEU A 34 3.51 3.93 41.26
CA LEU A 34 3.85 2.51 41.03
C LEU A 34 2.71 1.71 40.42
N GLN A 35 1.45 2.06 40.73
CA GLN A 35 0.29 1.39 40.10
C GLN A 35 0.11 1.72 38.62
N ASP A 36 0.44 2.93 38.20
CA ASP A 36 0.34 3.31 36.78
C ASP A 36 1.46 2.69 35.95
N ARG A 37 2.67 2.57 36.47
CA ARG A 37 3.77 1.87 35.78
C ARG A 37 3.49 0.38 35.60
N ASN A 38 2.88 -0.28 36.60
CA ASN A 38 2.51 -1.69 36.48
C ASN A 38 1.35 -1.89 35.47
N LYS A 39 0.35 -1.02 35.43
CA LYS A 39 -0.72 -1.07 34.43
C LYS A 39 -0.19 -0.85 33.02
N GLN A 40 0.76 0.05 32.81
CA GLN A 40 1.41 0.26 31.53
C GLN A 40 2.29 -0.92 31.10
N ALA A 41 3.04 -1.52 32.04
CA ALA A 41 3.85 -2.70 31.76
C ALA A 41 3.00 -3.93 31.44
N VAL A 42 1.88 -4.14 32.13
CA VAL A 42 0.93 -5.23 31.86
C VAL A 42 0.23 -5.00 30.52
N ALA A 43 -0.17 -3.78 30.20
CA ALA A 43 -0.77 -3.44 28.90
C ALA A 43 0.21 -3.64 27.73
N SER A 44 1.50 -3.29 27.93
CA SER A 44 2.54 -3.52 26.90
C SER A 44 2.82 -5.01 26.70
N SER A 45 2.88 -5.81 27.78
CA SER A 45 3.09 -7.25 27.68
C SER A 45 1.90 -7.99 27.06
N GLN A 46 0.67 -7.55 27.34
CA GLN A 46 -0.53 -8.09 26.67
C GLN A 46 -0.57 -7.74 25.18
N ASN A 47 -0.14 -6.53 24.83
CA ASN A 47 -0.05 -6.12 23.42
C ASN A 47 1.05 -6.91 22.68
N GLU A 48 2.20 -7.16 23.31
CA GLU A 48 3.24 -8.01 22.74
C GLU A 48 2.78 -9.47 22.54
N ARG A 49 2.04 -10.04 23.51
CA ARG A 49 1.45 -11.39 23.39
C ARG A 49 0.43 -11.45 22.26
N ARG A 50 -0.43 -10.42 22.13
CA ARG A 50 -1.42 -10.30 21.08
C ARG A 50 -0.77 -10.15 19.68
N VAL A 51 0.31 -9.37 19.58
CA VAL A 51 1.12 -9.22 18.37
C VAL A 51 1.80 -10.55 18.01
N LYS A 52 2.40 -11.26 18.97
CA LYS A 52 2.98 -12.59 18.76
C LYS A 52 1.93 -13.61 18.31
N GLN A 53 0.74 -13.60 18.93
CA GLN A 53 -0.37 -14.48 18.53
C GLN A 53 -0.90 -14.16 17.13
N ASN A 54 -1.01 -12.88 16.78
CA ASN A 54 -1.41 -12.46 15.44
C ASN A 54 -0.37 -12.84 14.39
N ILE A 55 0.92 -12.64 14.68
CA ILE A 55 2.02 -13.08 13.81
C ILE A 55 2.02 -14.62 13.70
N SER A 56 1.81 -15.37 14.77
CA SER A 56 1.73 -16.83 14.75
C SER A 56 0.49 -17.32 13.98
N ARG A 57 -0.67 -16.69 14.17
CA ARG A 57 -1.89 -16.97 13.39
C ARG A 57 -1.67 -16.66 11.90
N GLU A 58 -0.99 -15.56 11.57
CA GLU A 58 -0.66 -15.21 10.19
C GLU A 58 0.36 -16.16 9.58
N ILE A 59 1.36 -16.63 10.35
CA ILE A 59 2.30 -17.67 9.91
C ILE A 59 1.56 -18.99 9.66
N THR A 60 0.58 -19.34 10.50
CA THR A 60 -0.25 -20.53 10.33
C THR A 60 -1.18 -20.40 9.11
N ILE A 61 -1.80 -19.23 8.90
CA ILE A 61 -2.58 -18.91 7.70
C ILE A 61 -1.67 -18.92 6.45
N LEU A 62 -0.44 -18.44 6.55
CA LEU A 62 0.54 -18.46 5.47
C LEU A 62 1.05 -19.88 5.16
N GLY A 63 1.13 -20.76 6.16
CA GLY A 63 1.41 -22.18 5.99
C GLY A 63 0.31 -22.90 5.21
N SER A 64 -0.96 -22.56 5.46
CA SER A 64 -2.11 -23.12 4.72
C SER A 64 -2.26 -22.55 3.30
N TYR A 65 -1.73 -21.35 3.02
CA TYR A 65 -1.76 -20.73 1.68
C TYR A 65 -0.70 -21.27 0.71
N ARG A 66 0.28 -22.06 1.17
CA ARG A 66 1.20 -22.79 0.28
C ARG A 66 0.52 -23.85 -0.58
N ASP A 67 -0.69 -24.27 -0.22
CA ASP A 67 -1.45 -25.30 -0.91
C ASP A 67 -2.51 -24.80 -1.90
N ILE A 68 -2.68 -23.49 -2.07
CA ILE A 68 -3.60 -22.93 -3.07
C ILE A 68 -2.80 -22.37 -4.26
N SER A 69 -2.08 -23.25 -4.94
CA SER A 69 -1.70 -23.03 -6.34
C SER A 69 -2.82 -23.59 -7.22
N PRO A 70 -3.52 -22.79 -8.03
CA PRO A 70 -4.50 -23.33 -8.96
C PRO A 70 -3.76 -24.03 -10.10
N HIS A 71 -4.07 -25.30 -10.29
CA HIS A 71 -3.62 -26.25 -11.33
C HIS A 71 -2.43 -27.14 -11.01
N LYS A 72 -2.66 -28.14 -10.16
CA LYS A 72 -2.21 -29.51 -10.45
C LYS A 72 -3.41 -30.44 -10.43
N LYS A 73 -4.02 -30.68 -11.59
CA LYS A 73 -4.89 -31.83 -11.79
C LYS A 73 -4.06 -33.08 -11.51
N LYS A 74 -4.53 -33.94 -10.59
CA LYS A 74 -4.05 -35.29 -10.38
C LYS A 74 -4.15 -36.03 -11.70
N ILE A 75 -3.02 -36.44 -12.25
CA ILE A 75 -2.95 -37.60 -13.18
C ILE A 75 -2.45 -38.79 -12.37
N ALA A 76 -3.27 -39.81 -12.37
CA ALA A 76 -3.10 -41.01 -11.61
C ALA A 76 -1.82 -41.77 -12.02
N ALA A 77 -1.30 -42.51 -11.04
CA ALA A 77 -0.16 -43.36 -11.11
C ALA A 77 -0.31 -44.46 -12.16
N GLY A 78 0.81 -44.76 -12.83
CA GLY A 78 1.04 -46.04 -13.49
C GLY A 78 1.54 -45.89 -14.93
N MET A 79 2.86 -45.83 -15.10
CA MET A 79 3.57 -46.50 -16.22
C MET A 79 5.10 -46.38 -16.04
N PRO A 80 5.91 -47.34 -16.55
CA PRO A 80 7.26 -47.57 -16.10
C PRO A 80 8.29 -46.66 -16.76
N GLU A 81 9.40 -46.51 -16.05
CA GLU A 81 10.60 -45.77 -16.41
C GLU A 81 11.25 -46.35 -17.68
N ALA A 82 11.16 -45.60 -18.78
CA ALA A 82 11.95 -45.83 -19.97
C ALA A 82 12.91 -44.66 -20.17
N ALA A 83 14.18 -44.93 -20.25
CA ALA A 83 15.27 -44.00 -20.47
C ALA A 83 15.03 -43.15 -21.72
N VAL A 84 14.89 -41.82 -21.53
CA VAL A 84 14.77 -40.85 -22.62
C VAL A 84 16.04 -40.03 -22.70
N THR A 85 16.83 -40.28 -23.75
CA THR A 85 17.88 -39.39 -24.23
C THR A 85 17.32 -37.99 -24.54
N PRO A 86 18.04 -36.89 -24.27
CA PRO A 86 17.54 -35.56 -24.53
C PRO A 86 17.50 -35.29 -26.03
N ARG A 87 16.29 -35.31 -26.60
CA ARG A 87 16.04 -34.84 -27.96
C ARG A 87 15.90 -33.32 -27.90
N THR A 88 16.86 -32.61 -28.44
CA THR A 88 16.79 -31.14 -28.64
C THR A 88 15.62 -30.81 -29.58
N VAL A 89 14.55 -30.28 -29.02
CA VAL A 89 13.46 -29.72 -29.81
C VAL A 89 13.91 -28.32 -30.26
N PRO A 90 13.82 -27.95 -31.54
CA PRO A 90 14.15 -26.62 -32.01
C PRO A 90 13.20 -25.64 -31.36
N VAL A 91 13.74 -24.66 -30.61
CA VAL A 91 12.98 -23.50 -30.14
C VAL A 91 12.48 -22.77 -31.37
N ALA A 92 11.17 -22.82 -31.58
CA ALA A 92 10.51 -22.01 -32.59
C ALA A 92 10.81 -20.54 -32.26
N LYS A 93 11.54 -19.86 -33.16
CA LYS A 93 11.79 -18.44 -33.09
C LYS A 93 10.42 -17.75 -33.23
N THR A 94 9.87 -17.32 -32.10
CA THR A 94 8.70 -16.46 -32.06
C THR A 94 9.10 -15.21 -32.83
N SER A 95 8.51 -14.98 -33.97
CA SER A 95 8.70 -13.76 -34.75
C SER A 95 8.17 -12.60 -33.91
N THR A 96 9.08 -11.91 -33.25
CA THR A 96 8.78 -10.71 -32.49
C THR A 96 8.23 -9.68 -33.49
N ASN A 97 6.96 -9.36 -33.37
CA ASN A 97 6.28 -8.41 -34.25
C ASN A 97 6.99 -7.05 -34.16
N GLN A 98 7.81 -6.71 -35.17
CA GLN A 98 8.65 -5.51 -35.23
C GLN A 98 7.83 -4.22 -35.03
N ASN A 99 6.54 -4.24 -35.38
CA ASN A 99 5.62 -3.12 -35.19
C ASN A 99 5.28 -2.88 -33.71
N SER A 100 5.17 -3.92 -32.88
CA SER A 100 4.89 -3.79 -31.45
C SER A 100 6.09 -3.19 -30.70
N THR A 101 7.30 -3.64 -31.04
CA THR A 101 8.55 -3.12 -30.48
C THR A 101 8.78 -1.64 -30.83
N ARG A 102 8.51 -1.25 -32.09
CA ARG A 102 8.64 0.14 -32.54
C ARG A 102 7.62 1.07 -31.88
N ARG A 103 6.40 0.61 -31.65
CA ARG A 103 5.34 1.34 -30.93
C ARG A 103 5.69 1.52 -29.44
N SER A 104 6.20 0.50 -28.78
CA SER A 104 6.64 0.53 -27.40
C SER A 104 7.79 1.53 -27.18
N THR A 105 8.81 1.52 -28.06
CA THR A 105 9.93 2.47 -27.99
C THR A 105 9.47 3.92 -28.15
N ASN A 106 8.47 4.19 -28.98
CA ASN A 106 7.92 5.54 -29.19
C ASN A 106 7.19 6.05 -27.94
N ILE A 107 6.42 5.19 -27.24
CA ILE A 107 5.74 5.57 -26.00
C ILE A 107 6.74 5.87 -24.88
N GLY A 108 7.81 5.06 -24.76
CA GLY A 108 8.88 5.29 -23.77
C GLY A 108 9.52 6.68 -23.90
N LYS A 109 9.64 7.20 -25.11
CA LYS A 109 10.16 8.56 -25.38
C LYS A 109 9.16 9.69 -25.07
N LYS A 110 7.87 9.38 -25.01
CA LYS A 110 6.79 10.36 -24.76
C LYS A 110 6.50 10.58 -23.28
N ILE A 111 6.98 9.73 -22.38
CA ILE A 111 6.74 9.84 -20.96
C ILE A 111 7.98 10.38 -20.24
N SER A 112 7.74 11.13 -19.17
CA SER A 112 8.79 11.67 -18.30
C SER A 112 9.21 10.71 -17.17
N ALA A 113 8.46 9.63 -16.98
CA ALA A 113 8.67 8.64 -15.94
C ALA A 113 10.02 7.91 -16.10
N LYS A 114 10.79 7.82 -15.02
CA LYS A 114 12.05 7.06 -14.99
C LYS A 114 11.82 5.55 -14.97
N SER A 115 10.69 5.10 -14.43
CA SER A 115 10.25 3.71 -14.46
C SER A 115 8.73 3.66 -14.63
N ALA A 116 8.26 2.78 -15.50
CA ALA A 116 6.84 2.56 -15.73
C ALA A 116 6.55 1.08 -16.01
N MET A 117 5.32 0.67 -15.67
CA MET A 117 4.79 -0.66 -15.94
C MET A 117 3.31 -0.54 -16.28
N VAL A 118 2.89 -1.15 -17.40
CA VAL A 118 1.49 -1.43 -17.70
C VAL A 118 1.31 -2.94 -17.73
N MET A 119 0.37 -3.43 -16.94
CA MET A 119 0.13 -4.84 -16.69
C MET A 119 -1.34 -5.16 -16.98
N ASP A 120 -1.61 -6.25 -17.65
CA ASP A 120 -2.95 -6.84 -17.70
C ASP A 120 -3.37 -7.27 -16.29
N ALA A 121 -4.49 -6.73 -15.80
CA ALA A 121 -4.91 -6.99 -14.42
C ALA A 121 -5.43 -8.42 -14.21
N SER A 122 -5.89 -9.10 -15.26
CA SER A 122 -6.46 -10.44 -15.17
C SER A 122 -5.37 -11.50 -14.97
N ASN A 123 -4.33 -11.48 -15.80
CA ASN A 123 -3.30 -12.52 -15.84
C ASN A 123 -1.91 -12.06 -15.38
N GLY A 124 -1.67 -10.73 -15.23
CA GLY A 124 -0.39 -10.16 -14.82
C GLY A 124 0.62 -10.01 -15.96
N GLN A 125 0.22 -10.21 -17.21
CA GLN A 125 1.08 -10.05 -18.38
C GLN A 125 1.53 -8.59 -18.54
N THR A 126 2.79 -8.40 -18.92
CA THR A 126 3.34 -7.08 -19.22
C THR A 126 2.87 -6.60 -20.60
N LEU A 127 2.13 -5.48 -20.62
CA LEU A 127 1.71 -4.81 -21.85
C LEU A 127 2.72 -3.75 -22.29
N PHE A 128 3.38 -3.09 -21.32
CA PHE A 128 4.42 -2.10 -21.54
C PHE A 128 5.33 -1.98 -20.33
N SER A 129 6.60 -1.68 -20.57
CA SER A 129 7.51 -1.35 -19.47
C SER A 129 8.68 -0.48 -19.90
N VAL A 130 9.13 0.38 -18.97
CA VAL A 130 10.40 1.13 -19.02
C VAL A 130 11.08 0.99 -17.68
N SER A 131 12.27 0.41 -17.65
CA SER A 131 13.05 0.18 -16.42
C SER A 131 12.19 -0.32 -15.25
N PRO A 132 11.30 -1.33 -15.47
CA PRO A 132 10.25 -1.70 -14.51
C PRO A 132 10.81 -2.29 -13.21
N ASP A 133 12.02 -2.84 -13.25
CA ASP A 133 12.67 -3.55 -12.16
C ASP A 133 13.78 -2.74 -11.47
N THR A 134 13.95 -1.47 -11.86
CA THR A 134 14.92 -0.57 -11.23
C THR A 134 14.40 -0.11 -9.86
N PRO A 135 15.15 -0.37 -8.76
CA PRO A 135 14.75 0.06 -7.42
C PRO A 135 14.69 1.59 -7.31
N ARG A 136 13.61 2.12 -6.72
CA ARG A 136 13.38 3.55 -6.47
C ARG A 136 12.62 3.76 -5.18
N GLN A 137 12.68 4.97 -4.62
CA GLN A 137 11.83 5.37 -3.50
C GLN A 137 10.35 5.37 -3.95
N PRO A 138 9.46 4.65 -3.23
CA PRO A 138 8.05 4.52 -3.64
C PRO A 138 7.20 5.73 -3.28
N ALA A 139 7.64 6.59 -2.37
CA ALA A 139 6.81 7.61 -1.74
C ALA A 139 5.50 7.03 -1.19
N SER A 140 4.43 7.82 -1.15
CA SER A 140 3.13 7.40 -0.58
C SER A 140 2.40 6.31 -1.36
N THR A 141 2.90 5.83 -2.51
CA THR A 141 2.29 4.67 -3.17
C THR A 141 2.38 3.42 -2.31
N ILE A 142 3.38 3.32 -1.41
CA ILE A 142 3.52 2.19 -0.50
C ILE A 142 2.38 2.09 0.54
N LYS A 143 1.60 3.16 0.76
CA LYS A 143 0.44 3.17 1.65
C LYS A 143 -0.67 2.18 1.24
N ILE A 144 -0.62 1.65 0.02
CA ILE A 144 -1.48 0.53 -0.39
C ILE A 144 -1.25 -0.71 0.50
N LEU A 145 0.00 -0.96 0.89
CA LEU A 145 0.32 -2.00 1.88
C LEU A 145 -0.21 -1.64 3.27
N THR A 146 0.03 -0.41 3.71
CA THR A 146 -0.43 0.06 5.03
C THR A 146 -1.93 -0.04 5.17
N GLY A 147 -2.69 0.45 4.18
CA GLY A 147 -4.14 0.37 4.18
C GLY A 147 -4.66 -1.06 4.14
N MET A 148 -4.09 -1.91 3.28
CA MET A 148 -4.50 -3.31 3.17
C MET A 148 -4.21 -4.10 4.44
N ILE A 149 -3.03 -3.93 5.04
CA ILE A 149 -2.69 -4.59 6.30
C ILE A 149 -3.63 -4.10 7.41
N ALA A 150 -3.96 -2.81 7.47
CA ALA A 150 -4.87 -2.26 8.47
C ALA A 150 -6.29 -2.83 8.32
N ILE A 151 -6.83 -2.90 7.10
CA ILE A 151 -8.13 -3.54 6.80
C ILE A 151 -8.17 -4.98 7.31
N LYS A 152 -7.08 -5.74 7.16
CA LYS A 152 -7.03 -7.15 7.58
C LYS A 152 -6.69 -7.38 9.06
N SER A 153 -6.19 -6.35 9.75
CA SER A 153 -5.73 -6.48 11.14
C SER A 153 -6.67 -5.86 12.17
N LEU A 154 -7.53 -4.91 11.78
CA LEU A 154 -8.37 -4.14 12.69
C LEU A 154 -9.84 -4.23 12.31
N ASN A 155 -10.72 -4.22 13.33
CA ASN A 155 -12.14 -4.00 13.08
C ASN A 155 -12.41 -2.50 12.80
N SER A 156 -13.36 -2.18 11.93
CA SER A 156 -13.69 -0.80 11.53
C SER A 156 -13.97 0.13 12.70
N SER A 157 -14.63 -0.37 13.76
CA SER A 157 -14.95 0.38 14.99
C SER A 157 -13.81 0.39 16.02
N GLU A 158 -12.73 -0.32 15.77
CA GLU A 158 -11.63 -0.43 16.75
C GLU A 158 -10.95 0.91 16.99
N SER A 159 -10.68 1.20 18.26
CA SER A 159 -10.09 2.47 18.69
C SER A 159 -8.57 2.46 18.52
N VAL A 160 -8.03 3.49 17.91
CA VAL A 160 -6.60 3.70 17.66
C VAL A 160 -6.14 4.97 18.36
N SER A 161 -5.21 4.83 19.31
CA SER A 161 -4.60 5.95 20.01
C SER A 161 -3.51 6.60 19.16
N VAL A 162 -3.30 7.90 19.33
CA VAL A 162 -2.31 8.69 18.60
C VAL A 162 -1.14 9.04 19.49
N SER A 163 0.05 8.56 19.13
CA SER A 163 1.31 8.92 19.76
C SER A 163 1.80 10.31 19.35
N SER A 164 2.75 10.88 20.11
CA SER A 164 3.45 12.10 19.70
C SER A 164 4.11 11.95 18.32
N LYS A 165 4.77 10.81 18.08
CA LYS A 165 5.40 10.49 16.79
C LYS A 165 4.42 10.50 15.63
N ALA A 166 3.22 9.93 15.83
CA ALA A 166 2.18 9.94 14.80
C ALA A 166 1.65 11.35 14.53
N ALA A 167 1.30 12.12 15.57
CA ALA A 167 0.76 13.48 15.43
C ALA A 167 1.75 14.46 14.79
N GLU A 168 3.06 14.27 15.01
CA GLU A 168 4.13 15.15 14.51
C GLU A 168 4.57 14.82 13.08
N GLN A 169 3.97 13.81 12.43
CA GLN A 169 4.33 13.49 11.04
C GLN A 169 4.16 14.70 10.12
N PRO A 170 5.06 14.88 9.12
CA PRO A 170 4.92 15.95 8.14
C PRO A 170 3.72 15.73 7.21
N SER A 171 3.32 16.75 6.47
CA SER A 171 2.25 16.67 5.47
C SER A 171 2.61 15.65 4.35
N SER A 172 1.62 14.95 3.77
CA SER A 172 0.16 15.07 3.96
C SER A 172 -0.27 14.45 5.30
N LYS A 173 -1.17 15.09 6.02
CA LYS A 173 -1.73 14.58 7.27
C LYS A 173 -3.14 15.08 7.50
N VAL A 174 -3.86 14.42 8.39
CA VAL A 174 -5.22 14.80 8.80
C VAL A 174 -5.24 15.50 10.16
N TYR A 175 -4.07 15.84 10.70
CA TYR A 175 -3.88 16.58 11.95
C TYR A 175 -4.48 15.85 13.16
N LEU A 176 -4.09 14.60 13.34
CA LEU A 176 -4.47 13.81 14.49
C LEU A 176 -3.90 14.40 15.78
N GLU A 177 -4.73 14.45 16.83
CA GLU A 177 -4.36 15.02 18.12
C GLU A 177 -3.74 13.94 19.03
N ARG A 178 -2.68 14.30 19.75
CA ARG A 178 -2.05 13.41 20.73
C ARG A 178 -3.05 12.94 21.78
N LYS A 179 -2.93 11.70 22.22
CA LYS A 179 -3.77 11.06 23.25
C LYS A 179 -5.25 10.93 22.87
N LYS A 180 -5.72 11.51 21.77
CA LYS A 180 -7.06 11.30 21.25
C LYS A 180 -7.13 9.92 20.58
N GLN A 181 -8.32 9.36 20.56
CA GLN A 181 -8.59 8.07 19.93
C GLN A 181 -9.47 8.29 18.70
N TYR A 182 -9.20 7.53 17.66
CA TYR A 182 -9.92 7.58 16.39
C TYR A 182 -10.36 6.19 15.97
N LYS A 183 -11.45 6.06 15.23
CA LYS A 183 -11.86 4.78 14.66
C LYS A 183 -10.86 4.31 13.60
N ALA A 184 -10.57 3.03 13.59
CA ALA A 184 -9.69 2.42 12.58
C ALA A 184 -10.19 2.71 11.15
N ASP A 185 -11.50 2.68 10.91
CA ASP A 185 -12.13 3.01 9.63
C ASP A 185 -11.74 4.40 9.12
N ASP A 186 -11.85 5.41 9.98
CA ASP A 186 -11.49 6.80 9.66
C ASP A 186 -10.01 6.94 9.29
N LEU A 187 -9.14 6.27 10.04
CA LEU A 187 -7.69 6.31 9.77
C LEU A 187 -7.32 5.55 8.49
N ILE A 188 -7.95 4.43 8.21
CA ILE A 188 -7.75 3.69 6.96
C ILE A 188 -8.17 4.55 5.76
N ASN A 189 -9.33 5.20 5.82
CA ASN A 189 -9.77 6.13 4.79
C ASN A 189 -8.82 7.34 4.67
N ALA A 190 -8.32 7.90 5.77
CA ALA A 190 -7.34 8.98 5.76
C ALA A 190 -6.03 8.56 5.06
N VAL A 191 -5.54 7.32 5.28
CA VAL A 191 -4.36 6.76 4.62
C VAL A 191 -4.57 6.60 3.12
N LEU A 192 -5.68 5.98 2.73
CA LEU A 192 -5.92 5.60 1.33
C LEU A 192 -6.33 6.80 0.47
N LEU A 193 -7.22 7.67 0.96
CA LEU A 193 -7.74 8.81 0.20
C LEU A 193 -6.83 10.04 0.33
N SER A 194 -6.65 10.54 1.56
CA SER A 194 -5.92 11.79 1.83
C SER A 194 -4.42 11.59 2.02
N SER A 195 -3.94 10.34 1.88
CA SER A 195 -2.50 10.02 1.99
C SER A 195 -1.89 10.39 3.36
N ALA A 196 -2.66 10.34 4.44
CA ALA A 196 -2.30 10.84 5.75
C ALA A 196 -1.11 10.09 6.36
N ASN A 197 -0.02 10.80 6.63
CA ASN A 197 1.20 10.27 7.23
C ASN A 197 1.01 9.94 8.71
N ASP A 198 0.32 10.83 9.45
CA ASP A 198 -0.04 10.67 10.86
C ASP A 198 -0.92 9.43 11.08
N ALA A 199 -1.96 9.26 10.28
CA ALA A 199 -2.82 8.07 10.33
C ALA A 199 -2.03 6.78 9.99
N SER A 200 -1.08 6.84 9.05
CA SER A 200 -0.24 5.67 8.70
C SER A 200 0.59 5.21 9.88
N VAL A 201 1.21 6.13 10.62
CA VAL A 201 2.03 5.81 11.79
C VAL A 201 1.16 5.33 12.95
N ALA A 202 0.01 5.98 13.22
CA ALA A 202 -0.92 5.57 14.27
C ALA A 202 -1.42 4.13 14.05
N LEU A 203 -1.83 3.77 12.82
CA LEU A 203 -2.22 2.42 12.46
C LEU A 203 -1.06 1.42 12.60
N ALA A 204 0.14 1.81 12.18
CA ALA A 204 1.33 0.96 12.29
C ALA A 204 1.67 0.64 13.76
N GLU A 205 1.62 1.63 14.64
CA GLU A 205 1.85 1.47 16.08
C GLU A 205 0.76 0.61 16.73
N LYS A 206 -0.50 0.81 16.37
CA LYS A 206 -1.63 0.00 16.85
C LYS A 206 -1.49 -1.46 16.48
N ILE A 207 -1.11 -1.76 15.23
CA ILE A 207 -1.05 -3.13 14.71
C ILE A 207 0.19 -3.87 15.19
N ALA A 208 1.35 -3.20 15.18
CA ALA A 208 2.65 -3.87 15.39
C ALA A 208 3.46 -3.33 16.58
N GLY A 209 2.87 -2.45 17.41
CA GLY A 209 3.53 -1.81 18.55
C GLY A 209 4.58 -0.76 18.17
N SER A 210 5.03 -0.73 16.92
CA SER A 210 5.94 0.29 16.40
C SER A 210 5.92 0.34 14.87
N GLU A 211 6.21 1.52 14.31
CA GLU A 211 6.36 1.68 12.86
C GLU A 211 7.47 0.78 12.28
N LYS A 212 8.59 0.60 13.02
CA LYS A 212 9.69 -0.29 12.60
C LYS A 212 9.24 -1.75 12.47
N SER A 213 8.46 -2.26 13.41
CA SER A 213 7.90 -3.62 13.35
C SER A 213 6.88 -3.74 12.22
N PHE A 214 6.03 -2.72 12.05
CA PHE A 214 5.06 -2.69 10.97
C PHE A 214 5.71 -2.67 9.57
N ALA A 215 6.78 -1.90 9.38
CA ALA A 215 7.54 -1.86 8.11
C ALA A 215 8.13 -3.24 7.75
N ARG A 216 8.51 -4.06 8.75
CA ARG A 216 8.91 -5.46 8.52
C ARG A 216 7.75 -6.31 8.01
N ILE A 217 6.56 -6.14 8.59
CA ILE A 217 5.34 -6.82 8.14
C ILE A 217 5.00 -6.39 6.69
N MET A 218 5.06 -5.09 6.39
CA MET A 218 4.85 -4.60 5.03
C MET A 218 5.81 -5.24 4.02
N THR A 219 7.09 -5.33 4.35
CA THR A 219 8.12 -5.96 3.49
C THR A 219 7.82 -7.43 3.26
N LEU A 220 7.46 -8.16 4.31
CA LEU A 220 7.10 -9.57 4.22
C LEU A 220 5.85 -9.78 3.35
N ARG A 221 4.81 -8.99 3.55
CA ARG A 221 3.58 -9.03 2.74
C ARG A 221 3.85 -8.73 1.27
N ALA A 222 4.67 -7.72 0.97
CA ALA A 222 5.06 -7.42 -0.39
C ALA A 222 5.71 -8.63 -1.07
N LYS A 223 6.67 -9.28 -0.41
CA LYS A 223 7.36 -10.46 -0.93
C LYS A 223 6.42 -11.64 -1.15
N LEU A 224 5.51 -11.89 -0.21
CA LEU A 224 4.50 -12.96 -0.33
C LEU A 224 3.55 -12.75 -1.52
N TRP A 225 3.28 -11.48 -1.86
CA TRP A 225 2.48 -11.14 -3.03
C TRP A 225 3.28 -11.02 -4.33
N GLY A 226 4.56 -11.43 -4.32
CA GLY A 226 5.42 -11.49 -5.50
C GLY A 226 6.30 -10.25 -5.74
N ALA A 227 6.21 -9.22 -4.89
CA ALA A 227 7.00 -8.00 -5.00
C ALA A 227 8.37 -8.15 -4.30
N GLN A 228 9.32 -8.81 -4.98
CA GLN A 228 10.58 -9.29 -4.39
C GLN A 228 11.60 -8.19 -4.07
N LYS A 229 11.53 -7.04 -4.77
CA LYS A 229 12.47 -5.91 -4.61
C LYS A 229 11.93 -4.80 -3.73
N THR A 230 10.75 -5.02 -3.10
CA THR A 230 10.13 -4.04 -2.19
C THR A 230 10.64 -4.23 -0.78
N VAL A 231 11.23 -3.17 -0.22
CA VAL A 231 11.66 -3.06 1.17
C VAL A 231 11.05 -1.80 1.78
N CYS A 232 10.23 -1.98 2.81
CA CYS A 232 9.60 -0.89 3.55
C CYS A 232 10.43 -0.55 4.81
N LYS A 233 10.58 0.74 5.08
CA LYS A 233 11.21 1.28 6.31
C LYS A 233 10.25 2.16 7.10
N THR A 234 9.25 2.73 6.44
CA THR A 234 8.21 3.58 7.01
C THR A 234 6.82 3.11 6.61
N ALA A 235 5.83 3.38 7.44
CA ALA A 235 4.42 3.07 7.16
C ALA A 235 3.80 4.03 6.12
N ASN A 236 4.37 5.22 5.98
CA ASN A 236 3.83 6.30 5.16
C ASN A 236 4.56 6.51 3.83
N GLY A 237 5.72 5.89 3.63
CA GLY A 237 6.50 6.01 2.40
C GLY A 237 7.36 7.26 2.31
N LEU A 238 7.53 8.01 3.39
CA LEU A 238 8.54 9.07 3.44
C LEU A 238 9.92 8.50 3.16
N THR A 239 10.77 9.29 2.54
CA THR A 239 12.13 8.86 2.16
C THR A 239 12.89 8.34 3.37
N ALA A 240 13.40 7.12 3.26
CA ALA A 240 14.21 6.48 4.29
C ALA A 240 15.31 5.64 3.62
N GLU A 241 16.46 5.56 4.29
CA GLU A 241 17.58 4.75 3.81
C GLU A 241 17.19 3.27 3.71
N GLY A 242 17.55 2.65 2.58
CA GLY A 242 17.20 1.25 2.29
C GLY A 242 15.71 1.00 2.03
N GLN A 243 14.86 2.03 1.99
CA GLN A 243 13.49 1.89 1.50
C GLN A 243 13.47 1.89 -0.02
N THR A 244 12.81 0.90 -0.62
CA THR A 244 12.76 0.78 -2.08
C THR A 244 11.53 0.02 -2.54
N SER A 245 11.16 0.22 -3.81
CA SER A 245 10.23 -0.60 -4.58
C SER A 245 10.58 -0.48 -6.07
N THR A 246 9.83 -1.16 -6.92
CA THR A 246 9.96 -1.06 -8.38
C THR A 246 8.59 -0.81 -9.00
N ALA A 247 8.54 -0.35 -10.26
CA ALA A 247 7.26 -0.17 -10.94
C ALA A 247 6.52 -1.52 -11.11
N ARG A 248 7.26 -2.61 -11.37
CA ARG A 248 6.70 -3.96 -11.40
C ARG A 248 6.14 -4.39 -10.05
N ASP A 249 6.91 -4.20 -8.98
CA ASP A 249 6.47 -4.58 -7.64
C ASP A 249 5.22 -3.81 -7.21
N LEU A 250 5.18 -2.48 -7.46
CA LEU A 250 3.99 -1.67 -7.17
C LEU A 250 2.76 -2.15 -7.95
N ALA A 251 2.92 -2.49 -9.25
CA ALA A 251 1.83 -3.03 -10.05
C ALA A 251 1.37 -4.40 -9.51
N THR A 252 2.31 -5.27 -9.14
CA THR A 252 2.03 -6.59 -8.56
C THR A 252 1.29 -6.49 -7.23
N ILE A 253 1.76 -5.64 -6.31
CA ILE A 253 1.08 -5.37 -5.04
C ILE A 253 -0.33 -4.84 -5.30
N PHE A 254 -0.46 -3.83 -6.19
CA PHE A 254 -1.74 -3.21 -6.46
C PHE A 254 -2.74 -4.17 -7.09
N ARG A 255 -2.27 -5.04 -8.01
CA ARG A 255 -3.08 -6.12 -8.58
C ARG A 255 -3.64 -7.04 -7.50
N HIS A 256 -2.82 -7.40 -6.52
CA HIS A 256 -3.21 -8.28 -5.41
C HIS A 256 -4.24 -7.58 -4.49
N VAL A 257 -3.95 -6.37 -3.99
CA VAL A 257 -4.82 -5.69 -3.03
C VAL A 257 -6.18 -5.27 -3.62
N MET A 258 -6.23 -5.01 -4.94
CA MET A 258 -7.49 -4.69 -5.63
C MET A 258 -8.42 -5.89 -5.85
N GLN A 259 -8.00 -7.11 -5.52
CA GLN A 259 -8.87 -8.29 -5.46
C GLN A 259 -9.72 -8.31 -4.20
N ASP A 260 -9.30 -7.61 -3.15
CA ASP A 260 -10.07 -7.45 -1.93
C ASP A 260 -11.21 -6.45 -2.15
N ALA A 261 -12.44 -6.89 -1.85
CA ALA A 261 -13.65 -6.09 -2.11
C ALA A 261 -13.67 -4.79 -1.30
N GLU A 262 -13.30 -4.86 0.01
CA GLU A 262 -13.29 -3.70 0.90
C GLU A 262 -12.22 -2.69 0.47
N PHE A 263 -11.00 -3.15 0.21
CA PHE A 263 -9.94 -2.30 -0.29
C PHE A 263 -10.33 -1.62 -1.61
N SER A 264 -10.82 -2.41 -2.58
CA SER A 264 -11.25 -1.90 -3.88
C SER A 264 -12.38 -0.87 -3.78
N GLN A 265 -13.36 -1.09 -2.89
CA GLN A 265 -14.45 -0.15 -2.66
C GLN A 265 -13.93 1.19 -2.11
N ARG A 266 -13.00 1.17 -1.13
CA ARG A 266 -12.37 2.38 -0.59
C ARG A 266 -11.58 3.14 -1.65
N MET A 267 -10.83 2.43 -2.49
CA MET A 267 -10.01 3.05 -3.54
C MET A 267 -10.81 3.76 -4.64
N LYS A 268 -12.09 3.41 -4.82
CA LYS A 268 -13.02 4.08 -5.75
C LYS A 268 -13.60 5.39 -5.21
N GLN A 269 -13.53 5.62 -3.90
CA GLN A 269 -14.15 6.80 -3.28
C GLN A 269 -13.40 8.08 -3.63
N VAL A 270 -14.11 9.09 -4.11
CA VAL A 270 -13.57 10.43 -4.36
C VAL A 270 -13.46 11.22 -3.05
N LYS A 271 -14.38 10.99 -2.12
CA LYS A 271 -14.45 11.62 -0.81
C LYS A 271 -15.07 10.67 0.21
N ALA A 272 -14.72 10.85 1.48
CA ALA A 272 -15.35 10.22 2.63
C ALA A 272 -15.41 11.23 3.78
N HIS A 273 -16.23 10.96 4.80
CA HIS A 273 -16.24 11.73 6.04
C HIS A 273 -15.82 10.82 7.19
N THR A 274 -15.06 11.35 8.12
CA THR A 274 -14.79 10.67 9.39
C THR A 274 -16.05 10.67 10.27
N ALA A 275 -16.07 9.86 11.32
CA ALA A 275 -17.14 9.86 12.31
C ALA A 275 -17.37 11.24 12.94
N GLU A 276 -16.33 12.09 13.01
CA GLU A 276 -16.40 13.47 13.51
C GLU A 276 -16.77 14.49 12.40
N GLY A 277 -17.17 14.05 11.22
CA GLY A 277 -17.59 14.91 10.11
C GLY A 277 -16.46 15.51 9.27
N LYS A 278 -15.18 15.19 9.53
CA LYS A 278 -14.06 15.69 8.75
C LYS A 278 -14.05 15.13 7.34
N LEU A 279 -14.00 16.00 6.33
CA LEU A 279 -13.96 15.59 4.93
C LEU A 279 -12.55 15.10 4.54
N LEU A 280 -12.49 13.87 4.05
CA LEU A 280 -11.33 13.25 3.43
C LEU A 280 -11.49 13.30 1.91
N ARG A 281 -10.54 13.89 1.19
CA ARG A 281 -10.53 13.98 -0.27
C ARG A 281 -9.49 13.03 -0.85
N ASN A 282 -9.87 12.30 -1.89
CA ASN A 282 -8.94 11.43 -2.58
C ASN A 282 -7.97 12.26 -3.44
N HIS A 283 -6.68 12.01 -3.30
CA HIS A 283 -5.64 12.66 -4.11
C HIS A 283 -5.54 12.07 -5.53
N ASN A 284 -6.20 10.95 -5.79
CA ASN A 284 -6.21 10.30 -7.10
C ASN A 284 -7.15 11.02 -8.08
N LYS A 285 -6.66 12.03 -8.77
CA LYS A 285 -7.43 12.77 -9.77
C LYS A 285 -7.86 11.90 -10.97
N ALA A 286 -7.22 10.75 -11.22
CA ALA A 286 -7.63 9.87 -12.29
C ALA A 286 -9.10 9.44 -12.18
N LEU A 287 -9.64 9.31 -10.96
CA LEU A 287 -11.03 8.91 -10.72
C LEU A 287 -12.08 9.78 -11.44
N TRP A 288 -11.73 11.03 -11.78
CA TRP A 288 -12.63 11.95 -12.51
C TRP A 288 -12.00 12.59 -13.76
N GLN A 289 -10.73 12.27 -14.06
CA GLN A 289 -10.03 12.84 -15.24
C GLN A 289 -9.67 11.80 -16.29
N ILE A 290 -9.68 10.50 -15.95
CA ILE A 290 -9.26 9.43 -16.86
C ILE A 290 -10.36 8.37 -16.87
N GLU A 291 -10.92 8.12 -18.03
CA GLU A 291 -11.96 7.14 -18.24
C GLU A 291 -11.52 5.74 -17.80
N GLY A 292 -12.39 5.07 -17.07
CA GLY A 292 -12.17 3.72 -16.59
C GLY A 292 -11.37 3.63 -15.29
N ALA A 293 -10.96 4.74 -14.67
CA ALA A 293 -10.24 4.68 -13.40
C ALA A 293 -11.12 4.13 -12.28
N ILE A 294 -10.70 3.04 -11.63
CA ILE A 294 -11.42 2.38 -10.54
C ILE A 294 -10.66 2.34 -9.22
N GLY A 295 -9.51 2.98 -9.16
CA GLY A 295 -8.71 3.13 -7.94
C GLY A 295 -7.26 3.44 -8.25
N GLY A 296 -6.57 4.06 -7.32
CA GLY A 296 -5.15 4.36 -7.48
C GLY A 296 -4.59 5.19 -6.33
N LYS A 297 -3.27 5.14 -6.16
CA LYS A 297 -2.53 5.86 -5.13
C LYS A 297 -1.43 6.71 -5.73
N THR A 298 -1.42 7.97 -5.38
CA THR A 298 -0.35 8.94 -5.71
C THR A 298 0.72 8.96 -4.64
N GLY A 299 1.92 9.38 -5.01
CA GLY A 299 2.99 9.68 -4.08
C GLY A 299 3.95 10.72 -4.62
N PHE A 300 4.60 11.44 -3.71
CA PHE A 300 5.66 12.39 -4.01
C PHE A 300 6.59 12.55 -2.81
N THR A 301 7.87 12.52 -3.07
CA THR A 301 8.93 13.11 -2.24
C THR A 301 9.99 13.66 -3.19
N ASN A 302 10.86 14.55 -2.72
CA ASN A 302 11.95 15.09 -3.56
C ASN A 302 12.83 13.97 -4.12
N ALA A 303 13.12 12.94 -3.34
CA ALA A 303 13.93 11.80 -3.75
C ALA A 303 13.21 10.86 -4.73
N ALA A 304 11.90 10.69 -4.60
CA ALA A 304 11.12 9.78 -5.43
C ALA A 304 10.68 10.42 -6.77
N GLY A 305 10.50 11.75 -6.81
CA GLY A 305 9.69 12.41 -7.83
C GLY A 305 8.21 12.03 -7.68
N GLN A 306 7.40 12.27 -8.69
CA GLN A 306 6.00 11.84 -8.71
C GLN A 306 5.91 10.33 -8.95
N THR A 307 5.08 9.65 -8.16
CA THR A 307 4.82 8.21 -8.25
C THR A 307 3.32 7.93 -8.27
N TYR A 308 2.93 6.87 -8.95
CA TYR A 308 1.54 6.47 -9.08
C TYR A 308 1.42 4.95 -9.22
N VAL A 309 0.34 4.39 -8.72
CA VAL A 309 -0.15 3.07 -9.11
C VAL A 309 -1.67 3.09 -9.12
N GLY A 310 -2.28 2.51 -10.15
CA GLY A 310 -3.75 2.48 -10.28
C GLY A 310 -4.25 1.41 -11.23
N LYS A 311 -5.55 1.10 -11.09
CA LYS A 311 -6.28 0.13 -11.89
C LYS A 311 -7.35 0.84 -12.71
N PHE A 312 -7.47 0.45 -13.98
CA PHE A 312 -8.40 0.99 -14.95
C PHE A 312 -9.19 -0.15 -15.58
N LYS A 313 -10.47 0.11 -15.88
CA LYS A 313 -11.38 -0.85 -16.51
C LYS A 313 -12.17 -0.17 -17.62
N ARG A 314 -12.19 -0.78 -18.83
CA ARG A 314 -13.06 -0.41 -19.96
C ARG A 314 -13.67 -1.68 -20.52
N GLY A 315 -15.00 -1.79 -20.45
CA GLY A 315 -15.68 -3.04 -20.80
C GLY A 315 -15.16 -4.24 -20.01
N SER A 316 -14.71 -5.28 -20.70
CA SER A 316 -14.08 -6.48 -20.12
C SER A 316 -12.58 -6.32 -19.84
N SER A 317 -11.95 -5.29 -20.41
CA SER A 317 -10.51 -5.03 -20.30
C SER A 317 -10.15 -4.35 -19.00
N GLU A 318 -9.13 -4.84 -18.30
CA GLU A 318 -8.64 -4.27 -17.05
C GLU A 318 -7.10 -4.19 -17.07
N ILE A 319 -6.56 -3.03 -16.76
CA ILE A 319 -5.10 -2.80 -16.70
C ILE A 319 -4.69 -2.19 -15.36
N ILE A 320 -3.42 -2.40 -15.01
CA ILE A 320 -2.75 -1.71 -13.91
C ILE A 320 -1.60 -0.91 -14.49
N VAL A 321 -1.50 0.36 -14.06
CA VAL A 321 -0.39 1.24 -14.44
C VAL A 321 0.36 1.64 -13.18
N ALA A 322 1.69 1.45 -13.19
CA ALA A 322 2.59 1.94 -12.15
C ALA A 322 3.64 2.88 -12.76
N ILE A 323 3.89 4.00 -12.09
CA ILE A 323 4.82 5.06 -12.53
C ILE A 323 5.71 5.44 -11.35
N MET A 324 7.02 5.58 -11.60
CA MET A 324 7.97 6.06 -10.61
C MET A 324 8.93 7.09 -11.22
N GLY A 325 9.20 8.17 -10.49
CA GLY A 325 10.14 9.20 -10.89
C GLY A 325 9.68 10.06 -12.06
N SER A 326 8.38 10.30 -12.18
CA SER A 326 7.80 11.16 -13.20
C SER A 326 7.91 12.64 -12.83
N ARG A 327 7.98 13.50 -13.85
CA ARG A 327 7.87 14.96 -13.74
C ARG A 327 6.50 15.47 -14.16
N THR A 328 5.79 14.72 -15.00
CA THR A 328 4.47 15.05 -15.57
C THR A 328 3.51 13.86 -15.41
N MET A 329 3.37 13.37 -14.19
CA MET A 329 2.70 12.11 -13.87
C MET A 329 1.31 11.95 -14.50
N TRP A 330 0.49 13.00 -14.51
CA TRP A 330 -0.87 12.91 -15.07
C TRP A 330 -0.87 12.76 -16.57
N ALA A 331 0.05 13.43 -17.28
CA ALA A 331 0.23 13.27 -18.73
C ALA A 331 0.80 11.88 -19.07
N ASP A 332 1.82 11.44 -18.31
CA ASP A 332 2.40 10.11 -18.45
C ASP A 332 1.33 9.02 -18.23
N LEU A 333 0.51 9.20 -17.18
CA LEU A 333 -0.55 8.26 -16.84
C LEU A 333 -1.59 8.13 -17.95
N LYS A 334 -2.08 9.26 -18.49
CA LYS A 334 -3.03 9.25 -19.62
C LYS A 334 -2.45 8.50 -20.81
N THR A 335 -1.20 8.81 -21.18
CA THR A 335 -0.49 8.15 -22.29
C THR A 335 -0.40 6.63 -22.08
N LEU A 336 -0.05 6.18 -20.87
CA LEU A 336 0.12 4.77 -20.56
C LEU A 336 -1.20 4.02 -20.48
N VAL A 337 -2.26 4.65 -19.98
CA VAL A 337 -3.61 4.07 -19.93
C VAL A 337 -4.15 3.82 -21.34
N GLU A 338 -4.10 4.83 -22.21
CA GLU A 338 -4.54 4.68 -23.60
C GLU A 338 -3.74 3.61 -24.35
N TYR A 339 -2.42 3.60 -24.16
CA TYR A 339 -1.58 2.56 -24.75
C TYR A 339 -1.93 1.17 -24.23
N GLY A 340 -2.13 1.00 -22.92
CA GLY A 340 -2.45 -0.29 -22.31
C GLY A 340 -3.74 -0.89 -22.89
N PHE A 341 -4.80 -0.11 -22.99
CA PHE A 341 -6.05 -0.57 -23.58
C PHE A 341 -5.90 -0.88 -25.08
N SER A 342 -5.18 -0.05 -25.84
CA SER A 342 -4.93 -0.35 -27.26
C SER A 342 -4.17 -1.67 -27.47
N GLN A 343 -3.28 -2.06 -26.55
CA GLN A 343 -2.59 -3.35 -26.62
C GLN A 343 -3.53 -4.53 -26.31
N GLN A 344 -4.46 -4.39 -25.37
CA GLN A 344 -5.45 -5.43 -25.08
C GLN A 344 -6.43 -5.61 -26.26
N GLU A 345 -6.84 -4.53 -26.91
CA GLU A 345 -7.69 -4.58 -28.10
C GLU A 345 -7.01 -5.29 -29.27
N LEU A 346 -5.73 -4.98 -29.53
CA LEU A 346 -4.94 -5.66 -30.56
C LEU A 346 -4.80 -7.16 -30.28
N ALA A 347 -4.46 -7.53 -29.02
CA ALA A 347 -4.34 -8.92 -28.64
C ALA A 347 -5.67 -9.70 -28.77
N ALA A 348 -6.80 -9.07 -28.44
CA ALA A 348 -8.12 -9.68 -28.61
C ALA A 348 -8.49 -9.86 -30.08
N ALA A 349 -8.17 -8.90 -30.94
CA ALA A 349 -8.39 -9.00 -32.40
C ALA A 349 -7.55 -10.13 -33.01
N GLU A 350 -6.25 -10.23 -32.67
CA GLU A 350 -5.36 -11.32 -33.11
C GLU A 350 -5.86 -12.70 -32.64
N ALA A 351 -6.30 -12.81 -31.41
CA ALA A 351 -6.86 -14.07 -30.89
C ALA A 351 -8.12 -14.50 -31.65
N THR A 352 -8.99 -13.55 -31.97
CA THR A 352 -10.23 -13.80 -32.76
C THR A 352 -9.90 -14.25 -34.17
N GLU A 353 -8.92 -13.64 -34.83
CA GLU A 353 -8.49 -14.02 -36.19
C GLU A 353 -7.86 -15.41 -36.20
N ASN A 354 -7.00 -15.72 -35.21
CA ASN A 354 -6.39 -17.04 -35.08
C ASN A 354 -7.44 -18.13 -34.83
N MET A 355 -8.48 -17.85 -34.04
CA MET A 355 -9.59 -18.81 -33.85
C MET A 355 -10.38 -19.04 -35.15
N LYS A 356 -10.61 -18.02 -35.96
CA LYS A 356 -11.26 -18.17 -37.28
C LYS A 356 -10.41 -19.05 -38.22
N LYS A 357 -9.10 -18.78 -38.29
CA LYS A 357 -8.15 -19.61 -39.07
C LYS A 357 -8.13 -21.05 -38.63
N ALA A 358 -8.09 -21.31 -37.32
CA ALA A 358 -8.10 -22.65 -36.76
C ALA A 358 -9.41 -23.44 -37.11
N LYS A 359 -10.57 -22.75 -37.06
CA LYS A 359 -11.85 -23.35 -37.47
C LYS A 359 -11.89 -23.70 -38.95
N VAL A 360 -11.35 -22.85 -39.83
CA VAL A 360 -11.24 -23.14 -41.27
C VAL A 360 -10.35 -24.34 -41.52
N VAL A 361 -9.19 -24.47 -40.87
CA VAL A 361 -8.29 -25.61 -41.00
C VAL A 361 -8.95 -26.91 -40.53
N ALA A 362 -9.69 -26.84 -39.41
CA ALA A 362 -10.39 -28.03 -38.86
C ALA A 362 -11.60 -28.47 -39.71
N SER A 363 -12.11 -27.62 -40.61
CA SER A 363 -13.21 -27.94 -41.50
C SER A 363 -12.75 -28.52 -42.86
N ILE A 364 -11.45 -28.65 -43.11
CA ILE A 364 -10.93 -29.29 -44.35
C ILE A 364 -11.05 -30.81 -44.16
N PRO A 365 -11.82 -31.52 -44.96
CA PRO A 365 -11.95 -32.97 -44.84
C PRO A 365 -10.59 -33.64 -45.10
N ALA A 366 -10.24 -34.60 -44.25
CA ALA A 366 -9.06 -35.46 -44.50
C ALA A 366 -9.22 -36.14 -45.85
N ILE A 367 -8.35 -35.82 -46.79
CA ILE A 367 -8.31 -36.56 -48.06
C ILE A 367 -7.89 -37.99 -47.69
N SER A 368 -8.86 -38.93 -47.74
CA SER A 368 -8.60 -40.32 -47.57
C SER A 368 -7.66 -40.78 -48.70
N GLN A 369 -6.44 -41.07 -48.39
CA GLN A 369 -5.57 -41.88 -49.28
C GLN A 369 -6.11 -43.31 -49.27
N GLN A 370 -6.98 -43.61 -50.22
CA GLN A 370 -7.20 -44.97 -50.63
C GLN A 370 -6.18 -45.28 -51.73
N GLN A 371 -5.25 -46.10 -51.41
CA GLN A 371 -4.53 -46.96 -52.36
C GLN A 371 -4.58 -48.39 -51.85
#